data_03e6131f368c6df14592368fc5b44dc5
#
_entry.id   03e6131f368c6df14592368fc5b44dc5
#
_cell.length_a   1.000
_cell.length_b   1.000
_cell.length_c   1.000
_cell.angle_alpha   90.00
_cell.angle_beta   90.00
_cell.angle_gamma   90.00
#
_symmetry.space_group_name_H-M   'P 1'
#
loop_
_entity.id
_entity.type
_entity.pdbx_description
1 polymer ?
#
loop_
_entity_poly.entity_id
_entity_poly.type
_entity_poly.pdbx_seq_one_letter_code
_entity_poly.pdbx_strand_id
1 'polypeptide(L)'
;MSPPRSSALARGPEFRYKARAMISVQSVTKAFGPRKLFEDVDVSFSPGNRYGLTGPNGAGKTTFMKILAGDEEPDSGQILRPRKLGVLRQDHFRYEDNRVLDVVLMGNGPLWAAMSEKESLLAKEQISDADGHRLAELESVIGEEDGYSAEADAAELLQGLGIEQPWHDQPMRALAGGYKLRVLLAQALFGGPQGLLLDEPTNHLDIDSIRWLEKFLKAYEGVLIAISHDRHFLNSICTHIADIDYETIITYTGGYDDMVRQKGQVRSRVESENDEKKKKISQLQEFVARFHAGTRASQVQSRIRAMQKLKLEELKRSNIAAPFIKFEMKAPSGKQTLTLEGIAKRFGGNEVVQPFGALVTRGEKICVVGKNGVGKSTLVKMVAGEMAPDAGHVRWGHQAQVGYLPQDQAGVIRPGTTAFGWLRELEDKMTNEEISGLLGRMLFSGEERMKPTATLSGGETVRLLLAKLMLFKDNVLVLDEPTNHLDLQSIAALSEGLQRYEGTVVVVTHDQELIREVGSRIWAMHRGEPVLDFPGTFDEFVEKHPDLAAAHR
;
A
#
# COMPACT_ATOMS: atom_id res chain seq x y z
N MET A 1 17.78 2.00 -55.02
CA MET A 1 17.12 2.76 -53.94
C MET A 1 16.79 1.77 -52.84
N SER A 2 17.62 1.70 -51.82
CA SER A 2 17.41 0.82 -50.65
C SER A 2 16.61 1.61 -49.61
N PRO A 3 15.67 0.95 -48.85
CA PRO A 3 14.89 1.63 -47.85
C PRO A 3 15.72 1.95 -46.61
N PRO A 4 15.34 2.97 -45.81
CA PRO A 4 16.09 3.40 -44.64
C PRO A 4 15.93 2.37 -43.49
N ARG A 5 17.03 2.13 -42.81
CA ARG A 5 17.08 1.30 -41.59
C ARG A 5 16.26 1.96 -40.47
N SER A 6 15.26 1.26 -39.98
CA SER A 6 14.44 1.65 -38.85
C SER A 6 15.27 1.74 -37.57
N SER A 7 15.11 2.88 -36.94
CA SER A 7 15.23 3.25 -35.52
C SER A 7 15.78 2.20 -34.56
N ALA A 8 16.85 2.60 -33.90
CA ALA A 8 17.30 2.03 -32.63
C ALA A 8 16.19 2.18 -31.60
N LEU A 9 15.50 1.07 -31.29
CA LEU A 9 14.75 0.90 -30.05
C LEU A 9 15.76 1.01 -28.92
N ALA A 10 15.56 1.99 -28.05
CA ALA A 10 16.32 2.21 -26.85
C ALA A 10 16.44 0.88 -26.08
N ARG A 11 17.63 0.33 -26.01
CA ARG A 11 17.97 -0.73 -25.07
C ARG A 11 17.94 -0.07 -23.70
N GLY A 12 16.98 -0.43 -22.87
CA GLY A 12 17.03 -0.11 -21.45
C GLY A 12 18.34 -0.64 -20.85
N PRO A 13 18.79 -0.09 -19.72
CA PRO A 13 20.07 -0.45 -19.13
C PRO A 13 20.11 -1.99 -18.95
N GLU A 14 21.06 -2.65 -19.64
CA GLU A 14 21.35 -4.07 -19.43
C GLU A 14 22.06 -4.20 -18.07
N PHE A 15 21.28 -4.20 -16.98
CA PHE A 15 21.78 -4.59 -15.68
C PHE A 15 22.14 -6.07 -15.74
N ARG A 16 23.45 -6.38 -15.83
CA ARG A 16 23.95 -7.75 -15.81
C ARG A 16 23.84 -8.30 -14.40
N TYR A 17 22.72 -8.92 -14.08
CA TYR A 17 22.54 -9.69 -12.84
C TYR A 17 23.34 -10.98 -12.91
N LYS A 18 24.47 -11.02 -12.21
CA LYS A 18 25.25 -12.25 -12.03
C LYS A 18 24.64 -13.14 -10.94
N ALA A 19 24.17 -14.30 -11.38
CA ALA A 19 24.01 -15.59 -10.67
C ALA A 19 23.24 -15.66 -9.34
N ARG A 20 22.10 -16.34 -9.38
CA ARG A 20 21.44 -17.22 -8.39
C ARG A 20 21.66 -16.89 -6.91
N ALA A 21 21.12 -15.81 -6.45
CA ALA A 21 20.99 -15.56 -5.03
C ALA A 21 19.53 -15.78 -4.61
N MET A 22 19.27 -16.86 -3.89
CA MET A 22 17.99 -17.19 -3.29
C MET A 22 17.94 -16.61 -1.87
N ILE A 23 16.76 -16.15 -1.44
CA ILE A 23 16.49 -15.91 -0.02
C ILE A 23 15.78 -17.16 0.51
N SER A 24 16.37 -17.81 1.53
CA SER A 24 15.80 -19.00 2.16
C SER A 24 15.61 -18.78 3.65
N VAL A 25 14.40 -19.05 4.10
CA VAL A 25 13.95 -18.97 5.50
C VAL A 25 13.72 -20.39 5.98
N GLN A 26 14.33 -20.76 7.11
CA GLN A 26 14.27 -22.12 7.67
C GLN A 26 13.88 -22.07 9.14
N SER A 27 12.74 -22.67 9.45
CA SER A 27 12.17 -22.82 10.80
C SER A 27 12.16 -21.52 11.61
N VAL A 28 11.82 -20.40 10.93
CA VAL A 28 11.84 -19.07 11.55
C VAL A 28 10.59 -18.84 12.36
N THR A 29 10.80 -18.42 13.62
CA THR A 29 9.76 -18.05 14.57
C THR A 29 9.99 -16.63 15.06
N LYS A 30 8.91 -15.86 15.22
CA LYS A 30 8.93 -14.52 15.83
C LYS A 30 7.67 -14.26 16.63
N ALA A 31 7.85 -13.76 17.86
CA ALA A 31 6.77 -13.37 18.76
C ALA A 31 7.10 -12.05 19.48
N PHE A 32 6.07 -11.30 19.87
CA PHE A 32 6.18 -10.15 20.76
C PHE A 32 5.37 -10.42 22.04
N GLY A 33 6.05 -10.77 23.11
CA GLY A 33 5.43 -11.21 24.36
C GLY A 33 4.54 -12.43 24.12
N PRO A 34 3.26 -12.42 24.50
CA PRO A 34 2.36 -13.56 24.30
C PRO A 34 1.84 -13.69 22.85
N ARG A 35 2.05 -12.67 22.01
CA ARG A 35 1.54 -12.64 20.64
C ARG A 35 2.56 -13.22 19.67
N LYS A 36 2.27 -14.41 19.13
CA LYS A 36 3.03 -14.98 18.01
C LYS A 36 2.63 -14.29 16.72
N LEU A 37 3.63 -13.88 15.93
CA LEU A 37 3.42 -13.39 14.57
C LEU A 37 3.43 -14.54 13.58
N PHE A 38 4.47 -15.37 13.67
CA PHE A 38 4.62 -16.58 12.87
C PHE A 38 5.54 -17.59 13.59
N GLU A 39 5.29 -18.87 13.34
CA GLU A 39 5.96 -19.99 13.99
C GLU A 39 6.39 -21.03 12.96
N ASP A 40 7.63 -21.49 13.07
CA ASP A 40 8.24 -22.57 12.28
C ASP A 40 8.05 -22.37 10.76
N VAL A 41 8.39 -21.17 10.27
CA VAL A 41 8.19 -20.79 8.87
C VAL A 41 9.34 -21.30 8.01
N ASP A 42 9.00 -22.10 7.00
CA ASP A 42 9.89 -22.53 5.93
C ASP A 42 9.40 -21.97 4.59
N VAL A 43 10.16 -21.02 4.01
CA VAL A 43 9.84 -20.43 2.71
C VAL A 43 11.11 -20.08 1.94
N SER A 44 11.05 -20.25 0.62
CA SER A 44 12.17 -19.94 -0.28
C SER A 44 11.72 -19.01 -1.39
N PHE A 45 12.48 -17.94 -1.58
CA PHE A 45 12.26 -16.94 -2.61
C PHE A 45 13.36 -17.07 -3.69
N SER A 46 12.95 -17.42 -4.89
CA SER A 46 13.86 -17.73 -6.00
C SER A 46 14.08 -16.55 -6.92
N PRO A 47 15.28 -16.38 -7.51
CA PRO A 47 15.57 -15.35 -8.52
C PRO A 47 14.62 -15.45 -9.73
N GLY A 48 14.35 -14.30 -10.36
CA GLY A 48 13.42 -14.18 -11.47
C GLY A 48 11.95 -14.22 -11.07
N ASN A 49 11.66 -14.47 -9.78
CA ASN A 49 10.31 -14.40 -9.25
C ASN A 49 10.11 -13.12 -8.44
N ARG A 50 8.89 -12.60 -8.50
CA ARG A 50 8.44 -11.41 -7.80
C ARG A 50 7.34 -11.79 -6.84
N TYR A 51 7.62 -11.65 -5.55
CA TYR A 51 6.73 -12.06 -4.47
C TYR A 51 6.05 -10.83 -3.86
N GLY A 52 4.71 -10.84 -3.83
CA GLY A 52 3.94 -9.92 -3.03
C GLY A 52 3.75 -10.48 -1.61
N LEU A 53 4.19 -9.78 -0.58
CA LEU A 53 3.98 -10.17 0.80
C LEU A 53 2.69 -9.54 1.31
N THR A 54 1.69 -10.37 1.58
CA THR A 54 0.35 -9.94 1.99
C THR A 54 -0.02 -10.46 3.37
N GLY A 55 -1.12 -9.96 3.91
CA GLY A 55 -1.65 -10.35 5.22
C GLY A 55 -2.29 -9.15 5.91
N PRO A 56 -3.11 -9.36 6.96
CA PRO A 56 -3.79 -8.29 7.68
C PRO A 56 -2.82 -7.33 8.35
N ASN A 57 -3.31 -6.14 8.70
CA ASN A 57 -2.53 -5.21 9.50
C ASN A 57 -2.16 -5.82 10.85
N GLY A 58 -0.87 -5.70 11.21
CA GLY A 58 -0.33 -6.33 12.41
C GLY A 58 -0.01 -7.83 12.30
N ALA A 59 -0.11 -8.45 11.11
CA ALA A 59 0.30 -9.84 10.89
C ALA A 59 1.83 -10.06 10.93
N GLY A 60 2.61 -8.97 10.96
CA GLY A 60 4.07 -9.06 11.02
C GLY A 60 4.77 -8.88 9.68
N LYS A 61 4.11 -8.34 8.63
CA LYS A 61 4.71 -8.10 7.31
C LYS A 61 6.02 -7.32 7.38
N THR A 62 5.98 -6.13 7.98
CA THR A 62 7.19 -5.28 8.14
C THR A 62 8.24 -5.92 9.05
N THR A 63 7.83 -6.64 10.10
CA THR A 63 8.75 -7.41 10.95
C THR A 63 9.46 -8.51 10.14
N PHE A 64 8.72 -9.25 9.32
CA PHE A 64 9.30 -10.27 8.46
C PHE A 64 10.27 -9.65 7.44
N MET A 65 9.93 -8.51 6.83
CA MET A 65 10.85 -7.78 5.94
C MET A 65 12.12 -7.33 6.66
N LYS A 66 12.03 -6.80 7.90
CA LYS A 66 13.20 -6.45 8.73
C LYS A 66 14.06 -7.67 9.04
N ILE A 67 13.44 -8.80 9.33
CA ILE A 67 14.14 -10.07 9.55
C ILE A 67 14.84 -10.51 8.26
N LEU A 68 14.20 -10.42 7.10
CA LEU A 68 14.86 -10.71 5.81
C LEU A 68 16.00 -9.73 5.49
N ALA A 69 15.84 -8.46 5.84
CA ALA A 69 16.88 -7.44 5.66
C ALA A 69 18.09 -7.64 6.60
N GLY A 70 17.89 -8.30 7.75
CA GLY A 70 18.88 -8.43 8.81
C GLY A 70 18.88 -7.27 9.81
N ASP A 71 17.84 -6.44 9.77
CA ASP A 71 17.65 -5.33 10.71
C ASP A 71 17.02 -5.81 12.03
N GLU A 72 16.44 -7.04 12.04
CA GLU A 72 15.84 -7.66 13.22
C GLU A 72 16.17 -9.16 13.27
N GLU A 73 16.48 -9.68 14.45
CA GLU A 73 16.79 -11.09 14.67
C GLU A 73 15.49 -11.89 14.89
N PRO A 74 15.35 -13.09 14.31
CA PRO A 74 14.27 -14.00 14.66
C PRO A 74 14.50 -14.59 16.05
N ASP A 75 13.44 -15.07 16.71
CA ASP A 75 13.56 -15.76 18.00
C ASP A 75 14.16 -17.17 17.83
N SER A 76 13.93 -17.81 16.68
CA SER A 76 14.58 -19.07 16.25
C SER A 76 14.60 -19.19 14.74
N GLY A 77 15.40 -20.13 14.22
CA GLY A 77 15.55 -20.42 12.80
C GLY A 77 16.73 -19.71 12.15
N GLN A 78 16.86 -19.85 10.83
CA GLN A 78 17.98 -19.32 10.05
C GLN A 78 17.49 -18.71 8.73
N ILE A 79 18.22 -17.67 8.25
CA ILE A 79 17.94 -17.02 6.99
C ILE A 79 19.21 -16.92 6.16
N LEU A 80 19.14 -17.47 4.95
CA LEU A 80 20.19 -17.30 3.95
C LEU A 80 19.82 -16.11 3.06
N ARG A 81 20.74 -15.16 2.90
CA ARG A 81 20.58 -13.91 2.15
C ARG A 81 21.62 -13.77 1.04
N PRO A 82 21.28 -13.08 -0.07
CA PRO A 82 22.28 -12.68 -1.06
C PRO A 82 23.23 -11.60 -0.50
N ARG A 83 24.39 -11.46 -1.10
CA ARG A 83 25.41 -10.48 -0.67
C ARG A 83 24.98 -9.02 -0.90
N LYS A 84 24.31 -8.75 -2.05
CA LYS A 84 23.81 -7.43 -2.41
C LYS A 84 22.30 -7.43 -2.27
N LEU A 85 21.80 -6.76 -1.26
CA LEU A 85 20.39 -6.65 -0.95
C LEU A 85 19.99 -5.17 -0.95
N GLY A 86 19.09 -4.79 -1.84
CA GLY A 86 18.46 -3.47 -1.85
C GLY A 86 17.25 -3.48 -0.90
N VAL A 87 17.23 -2.57 0.04
CA VAL A 87 16.14 -2.49 1.04
C VAL A 87 15.60 -1.07 1.07
N LEU A 88 14.30 -0.92 0.79
CA LEU A 88 13.63 0.36 0.96
C LEU A 88 13.40 0.61 2.45
N ARG A 89 14.17 1.54 3.02
CA ARG A 89 14.03 2.03 4.39
C ARG A 89 13.31 3.37 4.39
N GLN A 90 12.43 3.59 5.35
CA GLN A 90 11.64 4.83 5.42
C GLN A 90 12.33 5.95 6.21
N ASP A 91 13.51 5.72 6.79
CA ASP A 91 14.27 6.71 7.56
C ASP A 91 15.07 7.63 6.63
N HIS A 92 14.45 8.75 6.24
CA HIS A 92 15.07 9.78 5.41
C HIS A 92 15.84 10.84 6.22
N PHE A 93 15.64 10.94 7.53
CA PHE A 93 16.28 11.96 8.37
C PHE A 93 17.80 11.82 8.41
N ARG A 94 18.30 10.61 8.20
CA ARG A 94 19.72 10.31 8.17
C ARG A 94 20.50 11.02 7.04
N TYR A 95 19.80 11.45 5.98
CA TYR A 95 20.42 11.94 4.75
C TYR A 95 20.11 13.42 4.46
N GLU A 96 19.58 14.18 5.41
CA GLU A 96 19.08 15.56 5.21
C GLU A 96 20.11 16.50 4.57
N ASP A 97 21.40 16.37 4.93
CA ASP A 97 22.48 17.22 4.44
C ASP A 97 23.21 16.70 3.22
N ASN A 98 22.90 15.46 2.77
CA ASN A 98 23.54 14.85 1.62
C ASN A 98 22.90 15.35 0.31
N ARG A 99 23.70 15.43 -0.76
CA ARG A 99 23.22 15.66 -2.12
C ARG A 99 22.31 14.51 -2.55
N VAL A 100 21.19 14.82 -3.22
CA VAL A 100 20.18 13.82 -3.64
C VAL A 100 20.83 12.70 -4.45
N LEU A 101 21.71 13.03 -5.41
CA LEU A 101 22.41 12.04 -6.24
C LEU A 101 23.30 11.13 -5.38
N ASP A 102 24.03 11.69 -4.42
CA ASP A 102 24.93 10.93 -3.54
C ASP A 102 24.15 9.92 -2.68
N VAL A 103 22.95 10.29 -2.22
CA VAL A 103 22.09 9.38 -1.47
C VAL A 103 21.74 8.14 -2.29
N VAL A 104 21.50 8.29 -3.60
CA VAL A 104 21.28 7.14 -4.49
C VAL A 104 22.54 6.30 -4.62
N LEU A 105 23.71 6.92 -4.85
CA LEU A 105 25.00 6.23 -4.97
C LEU A 105 25.34 5.43 -3.70
N MET A 106 24.97 5.90 -2.51
CA MET A 106 25.11 5.17 -1.24
C MET A 106 24.35 3.83 -1.21
N GLY A 107 23.45 3.56 -2.16
CA GLY A 107 22.80 2.25 -2.33
C GLY A 107 23.79 1.14 -2.68
N ASN A 108 24.91 1.46 -3.33
CA ASN A 108 26.03 0.55 -3.52
C ASN A 108 27.16 0.93 -2.55
N GLY A 109 27.12 0.35 -1.35
CA GLY A 109 28.07 0.67 -0.28
C GLY A 109 29.55 0.52 -0.67
N PRO A 110 30.01 -0.58 -1.30
CA PRO A 110 31.38 -0.73 -1.79
C PRO A 110 31.80 0.36 -2.75
N LEU A 111 30.96 0.70 -3.74
CA LEU A 111 31.21 1.77 -4.70
C LEU A 111 31.32 3.13 -4.01
N TRP A 112 30.33 3.46 -3.16
CA TRP A 112 30.32 4.74 -2.46
C TRP A 112 31.53 4.92 -1.56
N ALA A 113 31.93 3.89 -0.82
CA ALA A 113 33.13 3.92 0.01
C ALA A 113 34.39 4.16 -0.82
N ALA A 114 34.52 3.47 -1.98
CA ALA A 114 35.67 3.64 -2.86
C ALA A 114 35.72 5.04 -3.48
N MET A 115 34.58 5.57 -3.94
CA MET A 115 34.49 6.93 -4.51
C MET A 115 34.82 8.00 -3.46
N SER A 116 34.25 7.91 -2.26
CA SER A 116 34.48 8.88 -1.19
C SER A 116 35.92 8.85 -0.67
N GLU A 117 36.52 7.65 -0.53
CA GLU A 117 37.91 7.52 -0.13
C GLU A 117 38.85 8.08 -1.21
N LYS A 118 38.59 7.77 -2.49
CA LYS A 118 39.34 8.30 -3.62
C LYS A 118 39.32 9.83 -3.64
N GLU A 119 38.12 10.46 -3.47
CA GLU A 119 37.99 11.91 -3.42
C GLU A 119 38.77 12.50 -2.25
N SER A 120 38.71 11.88 -1.07
CA SER A 120 39.47 12.32 0.11
C SER A 120 40.98 12.22 -0.07
N LEU A 121 41.47 11.19 -0.78
CA LEU A 121 42.89 11.03 -1.09
C LEU A 121 43.38 12.07 -2.11
N LEU A 122 42.56 12.34 -3.13
CA LEU A 122 42.88 13.35 -4.17
C LEU A 122 42.82 14.77 -3.63
N ALA A 123 42.09 15.04 -2.55
CA ALA A 123 42.01 16.34 -1.89
C ALA A 123 43.26 16.67 -1.02
N LYS A 124 44.19 15.71 -0.83
CA LYS A 124 45.43 15.94 -0.06
C LYS A 124 46.38 16.82 -0.87
N GLU A 125 47.04 17.78 -0.22
CA GLU A 125 48.06 18.65 -0.86
C GLU A 125 49.29 17.85 -1.38
N GLN A 126 49.58 16.72 -0.76
CA GLN A 126 50.67 15.81 -1.19
C GLN A 126 50.19 14.37 -1.15
N ILE A 127 50.33 13.67 -2.26
CA ILE A 127 49.99 12.26 -2.44
C ILE A 127 51.27 11.44 -2.21
N SER A 128 51.26 10.56 -1.20
CA SER A 128 52.37 9.63 -0.96
C SER A 128 52.30 8.43 -1.91
N ASP A 129 53.43 7.68 -2.02
CA ASP A 129 53.47 6.40 -2.77
C ASP A 129 52.42 5.41 -2.28
N ALA A 130 52.18 5.35 -0.95
CA ALA A 130 51.13 4.54 -0.36
C ALA A 130 49.72 4.99 -0.80
N ASP A 131 49.47 6.30 -0.86
CA ASP A 131 48.21 6.84 -1.38
C ASP A 131 48.02 6.49 -2.88
N GLY A 132 49.13 6.48 -3.65
CA GLY A 132 49.12 6.06 -5.06
C GLY A 132 48.71 4.59 -5.24
N HIS A 133 49.26 3.69 -4.43
CA HIS A 133 48.84 2.27 -4.42
C HIS A 133 47.37 2.13 -4.03
N ARG A 134 46.92 2.86 -2.99
CA ARG A 134 45.52 2.82 -2.54
C ARG A 134 44.58 3.34 -3.60
N LEU A 135 44.90 4.41 -4.32
CA LEU A 135 44.14 4.92 -5.44
C LEU A 135 43.96 3.87 -6.55
N ALA A 136 45.00 3.09 -6.87
CA ALA A 136 44.89 2.01 -7.85
C ALA A 136 43.95 0.88 -7.40
N GLU A 137 43.97 0.52 -6.12
CA GLU A 137 43.01 -0.45 -5.55
C GLU A 137 41.56 0.08 -5.64
N LEU A 138 41.35 1.36 -5.28
CA LEU A 138 40.03 1.98 -5.33
C LEU A 138 39.49 2.06 -6.77
N GLU A 139 40.35 2.35 -7.75
CA GLU A 139 39.98 2.33 -9.18
C GLU A 139 39.53 0.93 -9.63
N SER A 140 40.18 -0.13 -9.13
CA SER A 140 39.74 -1.50 -9.42
C SER A 140 38.32 -1.75 -8.88
N VAL A 141 38.05 -1.33 -7.64
CA VAL A 141 36.70 -1.46 -7.04
C VAL A 141 35.67 -0.65 -7.82
N ILE A 142 35.99 0.61 -8.18
CA ILE A 142 35.10 1.47 -8.96
C ILE A 142 34.80 0.83 -10.31
N GLY A 143 35.81 0.24 -10.98
CA GLY A 143 35.61 -0.46 -12.25
C GLY A 143 34.76 -1.73 -12.13
N GLU A 144 34.96 -2.51 -11.04
CA GLU A 144 34.20 -3.75 -10.78
C GLU A 144 32.73 -3.48 -10.45
N GLU A 145 32.43 -2.33 -9.85
CA GLU A 145 31.10 -1.91 -9.43
C GLU A 145 30.41 -0.97 -10.44
N ASP A 146 30.87 -0.92 -11.71
CA ASP A 146 30.35 -0.08 -12.80
C ASP A 146 30.31 1.44 -12.43
N GLY A 147 31.29 1.90 -11.60
CA GLY A 147 31.29 3.25 -11.05
C GLY A 147 31.43 4.39 -12.08
N TYR A 148 31.92 4.10 -13.29
CA TYR A 148 32.03 5.13 -14.34
C TYR A 148 30.70 5.58 -14.92
N SER A 149 29.65 4.76 -14.86
CA SER A 149 28.28 5.10 -15.27
C SER A 149 27.36 5.46 -14.09
N ALA A 150 27.83 5.29 -12.86
CA ALA A 150 27.06 5.35 -11.64
C ALA A 150 26.20 6.62 -11.47
N GLU A 151 26.77 7.81 -11.78
CA GLU A 151 26.00 9.06 -11.70
C GLU A 151 24.89 9.14 -12.77
N ALA A 152 25.14 8.63 -13.97
CA ALA A 152 24.15 8.59 -15.04
C ALA A 152 23.01 7.61 -14.70
N ASP A 153 23.36 6.43 -14.19
CA ASP A 153 22.40 5.40 -13.77
C ASP A 153 21.55 5.89 -12.59
N ALA A 154 22.17 6.56 -11.61
CA ALA A 154 21.46 7.18 -10.50
C ALA A 154 20.51 8.29 -10.95
N ALA A 155 20.95 9.13 -11.91
CA ALA A 155 20.10 10.18 -12.48
C ALA A 155 18.91 9.62 -13.26
N GLU A 156 19.10 8.50 -14.00
CA GLU A 156 18.00 7.81 -14.70
C GLU A 156 16.96 7.27 -13.72
N LEU A 157 17.39 6.64 -12.61
CA LEU A 157 16.49 6.19 -11.57
C LEU A 157 15.69 7.34 -10.94
N LEU A 158 16.35 8.47 -10.64
CA LEU A 158 15.70 9.65 -10.06
C LEU A 158 14.65 10.23 -11.03
N GLN A 159 15.00 10.38 -12.31
CA GLN A 159 14.07 10.88 -13.34
C GLN A 159 12.87 9.95 -13.51
N GLY A 160 13.10 8.64 -13.54
CA GLY A 160 12.04 7.63 -13.61
C GLY A 160 11.07 7.69 -12.44
N LEU A 161 11.55 8.09 -11.27
CA LEU A 161 10.74 8.30 -10.07
C LEU A 161 10.20 9.74 -9.93
N GLY A 162 10.27 10.53 -11.00
CA GLY A 162 9.70 11.87 -11.07
C GLY A 162 10.48 12.94 -10.28
N ILE A 163 11.79 12.75 -10.10
CA ILE A 163 12.71 13.74 -9.54
C ILE A 163 13.50 14.37 -10.68
N GLU A 164 13.15 15.60 -11.01
CA GLU A 164 13.75 16.34 -12.11
C GLU A 164 15.21 16.70 -11.85
N GLN A 165 16.01 16.82 -12.94
CA GLN A 165 17.46 17.07 -12.88
C GLN A 165 17.89 18.25 -11.99
N PRO A 166 17.18 19.39 -11.92
CA PRO A 166 17.59 20.50 -11.04
C PRO A 166 17.65 20.15 -9.55
N TRP A 167 16.97 19.06 -9.13
CA TRP A 167 16.97 18.59 -7.75
C TRP A 167 18.12 17.64 -7.42
N HIS A 168 18.79 17.06 -8.43
CA HIS A 168 19.82 16.04 -8.22
C HIS A 168 21.03 16.57 -7.42
N ASP A 169 21.39 17.83 -7.60
CA ASP A 169 22.50 18.47 -6.91
C ASP A 169 22.09 19.21 -5.62
N GLN A 170 20.81 19.20 -5.29
CA GLN A 170 20.31 19.83 -4.07
C GLN A 170 20.45 18.89 -2.85
N PRO A 171 20.54 19.44 -1.63
CA PRO A 171 20.52 18.63 -0.42
C PRO A 171 19.12 18.05 -0.20
N MET A 172 19.06 16.84 0.37
CA MET A 172 17.79 16.13 0.67
C MET A 172 16.78 16.99 1.44
N ARG A 173 17.23 17.84 2.36
CA ARG A 173 16.36 18.74 3.13
C ARG A 173 15.55 19.71 2.26
N ALA A 174 15.98 20.02 1.05
CA ALA A 174 15.25 20.88 0.12
C ALA A 174 14.02 20.21 -0.49
N LEU A 175 13.95 18.88 -0.45
CA LEU A 175 12.84 18.10 -0.97
C LEU A 175 11.70 18.00 0.05
N ALA A 176 10.45 18.00 -0.45
CA ALA A 176 9.30 17.62 0.35
C ALA A 176 9.35 16.12 0.74
N GLY A 177 8.71 15.74 1.85
CA GLY A 177 8.80 14.39 2.42
C GLY A 177 8.52 13.25 1.44
N GLY A 178 7.50 13.36 0.60
CA GLY A 178 7.18 12.35 -0.42
C GLY A 178 8.29 12.17 -1.47
N TYR A 179 8.98 13.25 -1.87
CA TYR A 179 10.12 13.15 -2.79
C TYR A 179 11.35 12.51 -2.13
N LYS A 180 11.57 12.74 -0.83
CA LYS A 180 12.66 12.08 -0.09
C LYS A 180 12.50 10.56 -0.12
N LEU A 181 11.27 10.04 0.03
CA LEU A 181 10.99 8.61 -0.06
C LEU A 181 11.25 8.05 -1.46
N ARG A 182 11.02 8.83 -2.52
CA ARG A 182 11.37 8.45 -3.90
C ARG A 182 12.89 8.34 -4.09
N VAL A 183 13.68 9.22 -3.46
CA VAL A 183 15.15 9.11 -3.46
C VAL A 183 15.61 7.84 -2.76
N LEU A 184 15.01 7.48 -1.61
CA LEU A 184 15.34 6.23 -0.91
C LEU A 184 14.93 4.99 -1.72
N LEU A 185 13.86 5.08 -2.51
CA LEU A 185 13.51 4.02 -3.46
C LEU A 185 14.57 3.90 -4.55
N ALA A 186 15.01 5.01 -5.15
CA ALA A 186 16.12 5.01 -6.11
C ALA A 186 17.39 4.40 -5.51
N GLN A 187 17.73 4.74 -4.25
CA GLN A 187 18.84 4.15 -3.50
C GLN A 187 18.74 2.63 -3.40
N ALA A 188 17.54 2.11 -3.06
CA ALA A 188 17.33 0.66 -2.94
C ALA A 188 17.44 -0.08 -4.29
N LEU A 189 17.09 0.58 -5.40
CA LEU A 189 17.16 0.03 -6.76
C LEU A 189 18.56 0.12 -7.37
N PHE A 190 19.43 1.00 -6.84
CA PHE A 190 20.73 1.31 -7.40
C PHE A 190 21.77 0.18 -7.16
N GLY A 191 22.73 0.06 -8.08
CA GLY A 191 23.87 -0.85 -7.95
C GLY A 191 23.57 -2.31 -8.26
N GLY A 192 22.42 -2.62 -8.89
CA GLY A 192 22.07 -3.98 -9.34
C GLY A 192 21.99 -5.00 -8.20
N PRO A 193 21.17 -4.77 -7.17
CA PRO A 193 21.05 -5.71 -6.06
C PRO A 193 20.57 -7.09 -6.53
N GLN A 194 21.00 -8.16 -5.86
CA GLN A 194 20.58 -9.55 -6.16
C GLN A 194 19.22 -9.87 -5.57
N GLY A 195 18.80 -9.12 -4.53
CA GLY A 195 17.49 -9.18 -3.92
C GLY A 195 17.00 -7.77 -3.61
N LEU A 196 15.70 -7.55 -3.78
CA LEU A 196 15.00 -6.31 -3.46
C LEU A 196 13.92 -6.56 -2.42
N LEU A 197 13.96 -5.78 -1.35
CA LEU A 197 12.94 -5.76 -0.30
C LEU A 197 12.29 -4.38 -0.28
N LEU A 198 11.04 -4.30 -0.71
CA LEU A 198 10.30 -3.06 -0.87
C LEU A 198 9.08 -3.05 0.04
N ASP A 199 9.06 -2.17 1.05
CA ASP A 199 7.89 -1.98 1.92
C ASP A 199 7.13 -0.73 1.49
N GLU A 200 5.91 -0.93 0.93
CA GLU A 200 5.00 0.09 0.41
C GLU A 200 5.66 1.03 -0.62
N PRO A 201 6.26 0.50 -1.71
CA PRO A 201 7.02 1.32 -2.66
C PRO A 201 6.14 2.27 -3.49
N THR A 202 4.84 2.03 -3.57
CA THR A 202 3.87 2.86 -4.32
C THR A 202 3.40 4.08 -3.53
N ASN A 203 3.60 4.10 -2.21
CA ASN A 203 3.23 5.24 -1.38
C ASN A 203 3.98 6.50 -1.83
N HIS A 204 3.26 7.61 -1.94
CA HIS A 204 3.78 8.91 -2.37
C HIS A 204 4.26 8.98 -3.84
N LEU A 205 4.10 7.92 -4.63
CA LEU A 205 4.32 7.95 -6.07
C LEU A 205 3.06 8.45 -6.78
N ASP A 206 3.26 9.21 -7.85
CA ASP A 206 2.19 9.45 -8.83
C ASP A 206 2.12 8.28 -9.83
N ILE A 207 1.08 8.27 -10.62
CA ILE A 207 0.79 7.15 -11.52
C ILE A 207 1.91 6.94 -12.56
N ASP A 208 2.54 8.00 -13.04
CA ASP A 208 3.67 7.88 -13.98
C ASP A 208 4.87 7.19 -13.34
N SER A 209 5.21 7.58 -12.10
CA SER A 209 6.27 6.95 -11.33
C SER A 209 5.95 5.49 -10.97
N ILE A 210 4.69 5.18 -10.63
CA ILE A 210 4.24 3.80 -10.38
C ILE A 210 4.45 2.93 -11.63
N ARG A 211 4.07 3.41 -12.82
CA ARG A 211 4.26 2.67 -14.08
C ARG A 211 5.71 2.46 -14.43
N TRP A 212 6.51 3.50 -14.24
CA TRP A 212 7.95 3.36 -14.46
C TRP A 212 8.51 2.29 -13.52
N LEU A 213 8.12 2.32 -12.23
CA LEU A 213 8.51 1.32 -11.25
C LEU A 213 8.03 -0.09 -11.64
N GLU A 214 6.78 -0.24 -12.06
CA GLU A 214 6.26 -1.53 -12.54
C GLU A 214 7.07 -2.08 -13.71
N LYS A 215 7.39 -1.22 -14.70
CA LYS A 215 8.21 -1.62 -15.85
C LYS A 215 9.60 -2.05 -15.42
N PHE A 216 10.22 -1.29 -14.49
CA PHE A 216 11.52 -1.62 -13.93
C PHE A 216 11.49 -2.97 -13.20
N LEU A 217 10.51 -3.16 -12.30
CA LEU A 217 10.39 -4.39 -11.52
C LEU A 217 10.02 -5.62 -12.36
N LYS A 218 9.28 -5.45 -13.46
CA LYS A 218 9.01 -6.54 -14.43
C LYS A 218 10.26 -7.03 -15.13
N ALA A 219 11.21 -6.13 -15.39
CA ALA A 219 12.50 -6.46 -16.01
C ALA A 219 13.55 -6.96 -15.00
N TYR A 220 13.26 -6.87 -13.70
CA TYR A 220 14.20 -7.26 -12.66
C TYR A 220 14.35 -8.79 -12.57
N GLU A 221 15.60 -9.30 -12.67
CA GLU A 221 15.91 -10.74 -12.70
C GLU A 221 16.30 -11.32 -11.34
N GLY A 222 16.51 -10.49 -10.31
CA GLY A 222 16.81 -10.92 -8.94
C GLY A 222 15.58 -11.43 -8.20
N VAL A 223 15.69 -11.58 -6.88
CA VAL A 223 14.56 -11.87 -5.99
C VAL A 223 13.89 -10.57 -5.60
N LEU A 224 12.61 -10.41 -5.90
CA LEU A 224 11.81 -9.27 -5.41
C LEU A 224 10.83 -9.75 -4.35
N ILE A 225 10.81 -9.08 -3.20
CA ILE A 225 9.75 -9.21 -2.18
C ILE A 225 9.21 -7.80 -1.92
N ALA A 226 7.93 -7.60 -2.22
CA ALA A 226 7.27 -6.30 -2.04
C ALA A 226 6.04 -6.44 -1.16
N ILE A 227 5.90 -5.55 -0.17
CA ILE A 227 4.64 -5.29 0.52
C ILE A 227 3.97 -4.16 -0.23
N SER A 228 2.71 -4.31 -0.58
CA SER A 228 1.89 -3.21 -1.10
C SER A 228 0.43 -3.41 -0.76
N HIS A 229 -0.25 -2.31 -0.55
CA HIS A 229 -1.70 -2.23 -0.40
C HIS A 229 -2.40 -1.84 -1.71
N ASP A 230 -1.66 -1.71 -2.80
CA ASP A 230 -2.16 -1.51 -4.14
C ASP A 230 -2.37 -2.87 -4.85
N ARG A 231 -3.64 -3.27 -5.00
CA ARG A 231 -4.02 -4.54 -5.65
C ARG A 231 -3.62 -4.58 -7.12
N HIS A 232 -3.75 -3.45 -7.83
CA HIS A 232 -3.34 -3.34 -9.22
C HIS A 232 -1.85 -3.58 -9.37
N PHE A 233 -1.04 -2.91 -8.54
CA PHE A 233 0.41 -3.10 -8.51
C PHE A 233 0.81 -4.54 -8.24
N LEU A 234 0.21 -5.20 -7.22
CA LEU A 234 0.48 -6.61 -6.93
C LEU A 234 0.12 -7.53 -8.09
N ASN A 235 -1.03 -7.32 -8.74
CA ASN A 235 -1.45 -8.12 -9.90
C ASN A 235 -0.55 -7.87 -11.11
N SER A 236 -0.03 -6.64 -11.29
CA SER A 236 0.78 -6.29 -12.45
C SER A 236 2.20 -6.84 -12.39
N ILE A 237 2.80 -6.90 -11.19
CA ILE A 237 4.21 -7.25 -11.04
C ILE A 237 4.46 -8.65 -10.47
N CYS A 238 3.61 -9.13 -9.55
CA CYS A 238 3.90 -10.37 -8.81
C CYS A 238 3.68 -11.61 -9.66
N THR A 239 4.61 -12.57 -9.52
CA THR A 239 4.47 -13.93 -10.03
C THR A 239 3.96 -14.88 -8.95
N HIS A 240 4.13 -14.49 -7.69
CA HIS A 240 3.72 -15.25 -6.51
C HIS A 240 3.26 -14.28 -5.42
N ILE A 241 2.34 -14.75 -4.58
CA ILE A 241 1.94 -14.07 -3.35
C ILE A 241 2.34 -14.93 -2.16
N ALA A 242 3.10 -14.36 -1.23
CA ALA A 242 3.42 -14.92 0.08
C ALA A 242 2.47 -14.30 1.11
N ASP A 243 1.51 -15.07 1.60
CA ASP A 243 0.46 -14.59 2.49
C ASP A 243 0.74 -15.00 3.93
N ILE A 244 0.84 -14.02 4.83
CA ILE A 244 1.01 -14.24 6.27
C ILE A 244 -0.37 -14.46 6.87
N ASP A 245 -0.73 -15.73 7.09
CA ASP A 245 -1.99 -16.12 7.70
C ASP A 245 -1.79 -17.38 8.56
N TYR A 246 -2.64 -17.62 9.54
CA TYR A 246 -2.59 -18.78 10.43
C TYR A 246 -1.24 -18.97 11.18
N GLU A 247 -0.58 -17.87 11.52
CA GLU A 247 0.77 -17.88 12.15
C GLU A 247 1.87 -18.53 11.29
N THR A 248 1.67 -18.57 9.95
CA THR A 248 2.63 -19.11 8.99
C THR A 248 2.64 -18.28 7.71
N ILE A 249 3.47 -18.64 6.75
CA ILE A 249 3.53 -18.01 5.44
C ILE A 249 3.22 -19.03 4.37
N ILE A 250 2.15 -18.77 3.59
CA ILE A 250 1.70 -19.65 2.52
C ILE A 250 1.96 -18.94 1.18
N THR A 251 2.66 -19.62 0.28
CA THR A 251 2.96 -19.07 -1.05
C THR A 251 1.98 -19.57 -2.09
N TYR A 252 1.38 -18.65 -2.83
CA TYR A 252 0.45 -18.89 -3.95
C TYR A 252 1.10 -18.47 -5.27
N THR A 253 0.86 -19.20 -6.34
CA THR A 253 1.31 -18.84 -7.69
C THR A 253 0.30 -17.89 -8.33
N GLY A 254 0.80 -16.82 -8.98
CA GLY A 254 -0.02 -15.80 -9.62
C GLY A 254 -0.05 -14.50 -8.85
N GLY A 255 -0.93 -13.57 -9.25
CA GLY A 255 -1.16 -12.29 -8.60
C GLY A 255 -2.08 -12.39 -7.37
N TYR A 256 -2.43 -11.23 -6.83
CA TYR A 256 -3.29 -11.14 -5.65
C TYR A 256 -4.68 -11.79 -5.88
N ASP A 257 -5.26 -11.57 -7.05
CA ASP A 257 -6.58 -12.14 -7.40
C ASP A 257 -6.55 -13.65 -7.53
N ASP A 258 -5.44 -14.19 -8.05
CA ASP A 258 -5.25 -15.64 -8.13
C ASP A 258 -5.15 -16.26 -6.73
N MET A 259 -4.43 -15.60 -5.81
CA MET A 259 -4.36 -16.01 -4.40
C MET A 259 -5.74 -16.03 -3.74
N VAL A 260 -6.53 -14.95 -3.90
CA VAL A 260 -7.89 -14.86 -3.33
C VAL A 260 -8.77 -15.99 -3.86
N ARG A 261 -8.70 -16.27 -5.17
CA ARG A 261 -9.45 -17.37 -5.82
C ARG A 261 -9.04 -18.74 -5.27
N GLN A 262 -7.72 -19.00 -5.19
CA GLN A 262 -7.19 -20.26 -4.67
C GLN A 262 -7.57 -20.48 -3.19
N LYS A 263 -7.46 -19.43 -2.35
CA LYS A 263 -7.92 -19.46 -0.94
C LYS A 263 -9.40 -19.81 -0.83
N GLY A 264 -10.24 -19.17 -1.65
CA GLY A 264 -11.68 -19.44 -1.69
C GLY A 264 -12.00 -20.87 -2.04
N GLN A 265 -11.31 -21.45 -3.05
CA GLN A 265 -11.49 -22.85 -3.46
C GLN A 265 -11.09 -23.85 -2.37
N VAL A 266 -9.92 -23.63 -1.73
CA VAL A 266 -9.45 -24.48 -0.63
C VAL A 266 -10.44 -24.46 0.53
N ARG A 267 -10.92 -23.28 0.92
CA ARG A 267 -11.89 -23.11 2.00
C ARG A 267 -13.21 -23.81 1.70
N SER A 268 -13.77 -23.59 0.50
CA SER A 268 -15.02 -24.21 0.06
C SER A 268 -14.93 -25.74 0.05
N ARG A 269 -13.77 -26.28 -0.39
CA ARG A 269 -13.52 -27.73 -0.37
C ARG A 269 -13.50 -28.29 1.06
N VAL A 270 -12.75 -27.65 1.97
CA VAL A 270 -12.66 -28.10 3.36
C VAL A 270 -14.02 -27.98 4.08
N GLU A 271 -14.79 -26.90 3.82
CA GLU A 271 -16.14 -26.73 4.32
C GLU A 271 -17.05 -27.88 3.83
N SER A 272 -17.02 -28.21 2.54
CA SER A 272 -17.80 -29.31 1.95
C SER A 272 -17.42 -30.67 2.56
N GLU A 273 -16.10 -30.96 2.68
CA GLU A 273 -15.60 -32.19 3.30
C GLU A 273 -16.00 -32.29 4.77
N ASN A 274 -15.97 -31.18 5.51
CA ASN A 274 -16.41 -31.13 6.90
C ASN A 274 -17.92 -31.37 7.04
N ASP A 275 -18.73 -30.84 6.13
CA ASP A 275 -20.19 -31.05 6.16
C ASP A 275 -20.56 -32.50 5.84
N GLU A 276 -19.83 -33.16 4.92
CA GLU A 276 -19.97 -34.60 4.70
C GLU A 276 -19.56 -35.42 5.93
N LYS A 277 -18.43 -35.06 6.56
CA LYS A 277 -17.97 -35.70 7.83
C LYS A 277 -19.01 -35.52 8.93
N LYS A 278 -19.58 -34.31 9.12
CA LYS A 278 -20.65 -34.04 10.09
C LYS A 278 -21.89 -34.87 9.84
N LYS A 279 -22.35 -34.97 8.58
CA LYS A 279 -23.50 -35.85 8.21
C LYS A 279 -23.23 -37.32 8.56
N LYS A 280 -22.02 -37.84 8.27
CA LYS A 280 -21.63 -39.20 8.65
C LYS A 280 -21.57 -39.38 10.15
N ILE A 281 -21.03 -38.42 10.90
CA ILE A 281 -20.99 -38.45 12.39
C ILE A 281 -22.41 -38.48 12.93
N SER A 282 -23.35 -37.65 12.45
CA SER A 282 -24.75 -37.61 12.88
C SER A 282 -25.44 -38.97 12.65
N GLN A 283 -25.26 -39.56 11.45
CA GLN A 283 -25.81 -40.89 11.14
C GLN A 283 -25.26 -42.00 12.07
N LEU A 284 -23.96 -41.95 12.38
CA LEU A 284 -23.34 -42.89 13.30
C LEU A 284 -23.82 -42.67 14.75
N GLN A 285 -24.02 -41.42 15.17
CA GLN A 285 -24.59 -41.08 16.49
C GLN A 285 -26.03 -41.58 16.63
N GLU A 286 -26.87 -41.38 15.62
CA GLU A 286 -28.24 -41.89 15.62
C GLU A 286 -28.29 -43.42 15.72
N PHE A 287 -27.41 -44.12 15.00
CA PHE A 287 -27.29 -45.56 15.08
C PHE A 287 -26.86 -46.01 16.49
N VAL A 288 -25.83 -45.39 17.05
CA VAL A 288 -25.34 -45.68 18.41
C VAL A 288 -26.45 -45.42 19.43
N ALA A 289 -27.15 -44.28 19.34
CA ALA A 289 -28.24 -43.94 20.25
C ALA A 289 -29.40 -44.95 20.19
N ARG A 290 -29.75 -45.43 18.98
CA ARG A 290 -30.86 -46.38 18.78
C ARG A 290 -30.54 -47.80 19.29
N PHE A 291 -29.28 -48.24 19.26
CA PHE A 291 -28.87 -49.62 19.55
C PHE A 291 -27.92 -49.76 20.75
N HIS A 292 -27.78 -48.73 21.57
CA HIS A 292 -26.85 -48.69 22.72
C HIS A 292 -27.17 -49.77 23.78
N ALA A 293 -28.40 -50.22 23.92
CA ALA A 293 -28.86 -51.15 24.95
C ALA A 293 -29.32 -52.50 24.43
N GLY A 294 -28.61 -53.13 23.43
CA GLY A 294 -29.06 -54.38 22.84
C GLY A 294 -27.94 -55.34 22.40
N THR A 295 -28.35 -56.49 21.82
CA THR A 295 -27.51 -57.61 21.34
C THR A 295 -26.47 -57.23 20.27
N ARG A 296 -26.36 -55.97 19.85
CA ARG A 296 -25.46 -55.48 18.83
C ARG A 296 -24.23 -54.70 19.34
N ALA A 297 -23.77 -55.01 20.55
CA ALA A 297 -22.69 -54.28 21.24
C ALA A 297 -21.39 -54.18 20.40
N SER A 298 -21.01 -55.20 19.65
CA SER A 298 -19.81 -55.19 18.77
C SER A 298 -19.96 -54.22 17.58
N GLN A 299 -21.18 -54.14 17.01
CA GLN A 299 -21.46 -53.17 15.93
C GLN A 299 -21.47 -51.73 16.42
N VAL A 300 -22.04 -51.48 17.60
CA VAL A 300 -22.02 -50.17 18.26
C VAL A 300 -20.59 -49.72 18.53
N GLN A 301 -19.75 -50.61 19.07
CA GLN A 301 -18.34 -50.31 19.35
C GLN A 301 -17.52 -50.04 18.05
N SER A 302 -17.81 -50.81 16.98
CA SER A 302 -17.21 -50.55 15.65
C SER A 302 -17.60 -49.17 15.11
N ARG A 303 -18.86 -48.75 15.27
CA ARG A 303 -19.36 -47.42 14.83
C ARG A 303 -18.80 -46.28 15.69
N ILE A 304 -18.63 -46.45 16.97
CA ILE A 304 -17.95 -45.49 17.86
C ILE A 304 -16.49 -45.29 17.40
N ARG A 305 -15.76 -46.38 17.12
CA ARG A 305 -14.40 -46.29 16.61
C ARG A 305 -14.34 -45.61 15.23
N ALA A 306 -15.31 -45.87 14.34
CA ALA A 306 -15.42 -45.17 13.05
C ALA A 306 -15.67 -43.68 13.22
N MET A 307 -16.52 -43.27 14.17
CA MET A 307 -16.80 -41.88 14.49
C MET A 307 -15.56 -41.16 15.07
N GLN A 308 -14.79 -41.85 15.94
CA GLN A 308 -13.53 -41.29 16.49
C GLN A 308 -12.44 -41.08 15.45
N LYS A 309 -12.47 -41.83 14.34
CA LYS A 309 -11.56 -41.66 13.20
C LYS A 309 -11.94 -40.52 12.28
N LEU A 310 -13.20 -40.10 12.28
CA LEU A 310 -13.70 -38.97 11.51
C LEU A 310 -13.32 -37.67 12.23
N LYS A 311 -12.06 -37.23 12.09
CA LYS A 311 -11.66 -35.90 12.56
C LYS A 311 -12.18 -34.86 11.58
N LEU A 312 -12.93 -33.89 12.11
CA LEU A 312 -13.22 -32.66 11.38
C LEU A 312 -11.87 -31.93 11.23
N GLU A 313 -11.56 -31.47 10.04
CA GLU A 313 -10.47 -30.54 9.88
C GLU A 313 -10.90 -29.21 10.52
N GLU A 314 -10.18 -28.75 11.51
CA GLU A 314 -10.39 -27.41 12.05
C GLU A 314 -10.04 -26.43 10.90
N LEU A 315 -11.07 -25.79 10.38
CA LEU A 315 -10.87 -24.55 9.63
C LEU A 315 -10.25 -23.56 10.61
N LYS A 316 -8.93 -23.45 10.60
CA LYS A 316 -8.28 -22.36 11.31
C LYS A 316 -8.99 -21.07 10.89
N ARG A 317 -9.42 -20.28 11.86
CA ARG A 317 -10.02 -18.98 11.56
C ARG A 317 -8.93 -18.14 10.92
N SER A 318 -9.15 -17.71 9.67
CA SER A 318 -8.25 -16.75 9.05
C SER A 318 -8.18 -15.51 9.93
N ASN A 319 -6.97 -15.02 10.17
CA ASN A 319 -6.76 -13.75 10.86
C ASN A 319 -7.15 -12.55 9.97
N ILE A 320 -7.54 -12.81 8.72
CA ILE A 320 -8.00 -11.79 7.78
C ILE A 320 -9.44 -11.42 8.17
N ALA A 321 -9.57 -10.30 8.86
CA ALA A 321 -10.86 -9.70 9.15
C ALA A 321 -11.01 -8.44 8.28
N ALA A 322 -12.10 -8.35 7.51
CA ALA A 322 -12.46 -7.13 6.81
C ALA A 322 -13.36 -6.27 7.68
N PRO A 323 -13.19 -4.95 7.75
CA PRO A 323 -14.14 -4.08 8.41
C PRO A 323 -15.47 -4.10 7.63
N PHE A 324 -16.56 -3.89 8.33
CA PHE A 324 -17.87 -3.73 7.69
C PHE A 324 -18.20 -2.25 7.58
N ILE A 325 -17.98 -1.68 6.38
CA ILE A 325 -18.21 -0.26 6.09
C ILE A 325 -19.56 -0.12 5.39
N LYS A 326 -20.48 0.59 6.03
CA LYS A 326 -21.77 0.93 5.47
C LYS A 326 -22.09 2.38 5.79
N PHE A 327 -22.04 3.25 4.79
CA PHE A 327 -22.46 4.63 4.94
C PHE A 327 -23.97 4.73 4.78
N GLU A 328 -24.61 5.42 5.72
CA GLU A 328 -26.02 5.75 5.70
C GLU A 328 -26.17 7.26 5.74
N MET A 329 -27.31 7.81 5.38
CA MET A 329 -27.62 9.23 5.53
C MET A 329 -28.88 9.42 6.37
N LYS A 330 -28.92 10.49 7.18
CA LYS A 330 -30.12 10.85 7.98
C LYS A 330 -31.27 11.30 7.08
N ALA A 331 -30.95 12.09 6.06
CA ALA A 331 -31.89 12.60 5.07
C ALA A 331 -31.15 12.90 3.75
N PRO A 332 -31.78 12.76 2.60
CA PRO A 332 -31.17 13.12 1.34
C PRO A 332 -30.95 14.64 1.23
N SER A 333 -29.86 15.05 0.57
CA SER A 333 -29.63 16.45 0.19
C SER A 333 -30.63 16.93 -0.87
N GLY A 334 -30.66 18.23 -1.14
CA GLY A 334 -31.36 18.78 -2.31
C GLY A 334 -30.84 18.19 -3.62
N LYS A 335 -31.61 18.36 -4.72
CA LYS A 335 -31.24 17.86 -6.06
C LYS A 335 -29.89 18.42 -6.54
N GLN A 336 -29.66 19.72 -6.32
CA GLN A 336 -28.35 20.37 -6.50
C GLN A 336 -27.62 20.33 -5.15
N THR A 337 -26.57 19.52 -5.06
CA THR A 337 -25.86 19.27 -3.80
C THR A 337 -24.71 20.26 -3.60
N LEU A 338 -23.98 20.60 -4.68
CA LEU A 338 -22.84 21.51 -4.63
C LEU A 338 -22.78 22.34 -5.90
N THR A 339 -22.55 23.64 -5.75
CA THR A 339 -22.28 24.58 -6.85
C THR A 339 -20.94 25.25 -6.60
N LEU A 340 -20.02 25.11 -7.55
CA LEU A 340 -18.74 25.81 -7.59
C LEU A 340 -18.84 26.92 -8.64
N GLU A 341 -18.58 28.16 -8.24
CA GLU A 341 -18.66 29.33 -9.13
C GLU A 341 -17.27 29.97 -9.24
N GLY A 342 -16.47 29.55 -10.22
CA GLY A 342 -15.16 30.14 -10.51
C GLY A 342 -14.17 30.10 -9.34
N ILE A 343 -14.17 29.04 -8.54
CA ILE A 343 -13.28 28.94 -7.39
C ILE A 343 -11.82 28.86 -7.85
N ALA A 344 -10.95 29.65 -7.22
CA ALA A 344 -9.52 29.67 -7.50
C ALA A 344 -8.70 29.81 -6.22
N LYS A 345 -7.45 29.30 -6.25
CA LYS A 345 -6.51 29.38 -5.13
C LYS A 345 -5.09 29.63 -5.59
N ARG A 346 -4.39 30.55 -4.89
CA ARG A 346 -2.99 30.92 -5.14
C ARG A 346 -2.16 30.79 -3.88
N PHE A 347 -0.92 30.38 -4.02
CA PHE A 347 0.06 30.37 -2.94
C PHE A 347 1.36 31.00 -3.45
N GLY A 348 1.85 32.03 -2.75
CA GLY A 348 3.12 32.68 -3.08
C GLY A 348 3.20 33.21 -4.52
N GLY A 349 2.06 33.63 -5.10
CA GLY A 349 1.98 34.10 -6.49
C GLY A 349 1.73 32.98 -7.54
N ASN A 350 1.86 31.73 -7.17
CA ASN A 350 1.55 30.60 -8.06
C ASN A 350 0.06 30.23 -7.95
N GLU A 351 -0.62 30.14 -9.08
CA GLU A 351 -2.01 29.69 -9.17
C GLU A 351 -2.05 28.16 -9.11
N VAL A 352 -2.53 27.62 -7.96
CA VAL A 352 -2.57 26.18 -7.71
C VAL A 352 -3.88 25.58 -8.23
N VAL A 353 -4.99 26.31 -8.05
CA VAL A 353 -6.29 25.95 -8.63
C VAL A 353 -6.73 27.12 -9.50
N GLN A 354 -6.80 26.89 -10.80
CA GLN A 354 -7.33 27.88 -11.76
C GLN A 354 -8.85 28.01 -11.60
N PRO A 355 -9.48 29.12 -12.05
CA PRO A 355 -10.91 29.34 -11.92
C PRO A 355 -11.71 28.13 -12.41
N PHE A 356 -12.38 27.46 -11.49
CA PHE A 356 -13.13 26.23 -11.75
C PHE A 356 -14.59 26.39 -11.32
N GLY A 357 -15.50 25.97 -12.20
CA GLY A 357 -16.94 25.95 -11.95
C GLY A 357 -17.53 24.58 -12.25
N ALA A 358 -18.37 24.07 -11.34
CA ALA A 358 -19.09 22.82 -11.52
C ALA A 358 -20.41 22.82 -10.78
N LEU A 359 -21.39 22.11 -11.32
CA LEU A 359 -22.64 21.81 -10.65
C LEU A 359 -22.69 20.30 -10.37
N VAL A 360 -22.85 19.96 -9.09
CA VAL A 360 -22.93 18.57 -8.64
C VAL A 360 -24.34 18.26 -8.18
N THR A 361 -24.88 17.16 -8.69
CA THR A 361 -26.20 16.67 -8.32
C THR A 361 -26.12 15.56 -7.27
N ARG A 362 -27.21 15.35 -6.56
CA ARG A 362 -27.30 14.31 -5.52
C ARG A 362 -26.99 12.93 -6.10
N GLY A 363 -26.16 12.16 -5.39
CA GLY A 363 -25.79 10.79 -5.72
C GLY A 363 -24.62 10.69 -6.71
N GLU A 364 -24.11 11.82 -7.25
CA GLU A 364 -22.89 11.78 -8.07
C GLU A 364 -21.69 11.37 -7.23
N LYS A 365 -20.81 10.57 -7.84
CA LYS A 365 -19.55 10.09 -7.25
C LYS A 365 -18.39 10.60 -8.09
N ILE A 366 -17.71 11.61 -7.57
CA ILE A 366 -16.69 12.37 -8.26
C ILE A 366 -15.33 11.91 -7.77
N CYS A 367 -14.48 11.45 -8.71
CA CYS A 367 -13.09 11.15 -8.42
C CYS A 367 -12.20 12.29 -8.93
N VAL A 368 -11.38 12.86 -8.03
CA VAL A 368 -10.42 13.90 -8.36
C VAL A 368 -9.07 13.23 -8.64
N VAL A 369 -8.57 13.38 -9.86
CA VAL A 369 -7.36 12.71 -10.34
C VAL A 369 -6.33 13.74 -10.81
N GLY A 370 -5.04 13.41 -10.77
CA GLY A 370 -3.94 14.28 -11.19
C GLY A 370 -2.62 13.92 -10.52
N LYS A 371 -1.51 14.46 -11.02
CA LYS A 371 -0.17 14.26 -10.46
C LYS A 371 -0.06 14.78 -9.02
N ASN A 372 0.96 14.32 -8.31
CA ASN A 372 1.22 14.85 -6.97
C ASN A 372 1.64 16.33 -7.05
N GLY A 373 1.16 17.12 -6.07
CA GLY A 373 1.46 18.55 -5.99
C GLY A 373 0.68 19.44 -6.98
N VAL A 374 -0.26 18.90 -7.77
CA VAL A 374 -1.07 19.70 -8.71
C VAL A 374 -2.18 20.51 -8.03
N GLY A 375 -2.48 20.23 -6.75
CA GLY A 375 -3.50 20.97 -6.00
C GLY A 375 -4.78 20.20 -5.68
N LYS A 376 -4.82 18.87 -5.83
CA LYS A 376 -6.00 18.03 -5.53
C LYS A 376 -6.53 18.25 -4.11
N SER A 377 -5.66 18.12 -3.10
CA SER A 377 -6.04 18.34 -1.69
C SER A 377 -6.47 19.78 -1.43
N THR A 378 -5.90 20.77 -2.15
CA THR A 378 -6.33 22.17 -2.07
C THR A 378 -7.77 22.33 -2.58
N LEU A 379 -8.09 21.74 -3.74
CA LEU A 379 -9.45 21.74 -4.29
C LEU A 379 -10.44 21.11 -3.32
N VAL A 380 -10.11 19.93 -2.79
CA VAL A 380 -10.98 19.17 -1.88
C VAL A 380 -11.16 19.90 -0.53
N LYS A 381 -10.12 20.55 0.01
CA LYS A 381 -10.22 21.40 1.21
C LYS A 381 -11.12 22.60 1.00
N MET A 382 -11.10 23.22 -0.20
CA MET A 382 -12.04 24.30 -0.53
C MET A 382 -13.48 23.75 -0.62
N VAL A 383 -13.68 22.61 -1.26
CA VAL A 383 -14.98 21.92 -1.34
C VAL A 383 -15.48 21.55 0.06
N ALA A 384 -14.64 21.01 0.93
CA ALA A 384 -15.00 20.65 2.31
C ALA A 384 -15.29 21.87 3.22
N GLY A 385 -14.89 23.07 2.79
CA GLY A 385 -15.02 24.28 3.61
C GLY A 385 -13.88 24.48 4.61
N GLU A 386 -12.84 23.66 4.58
CA GLU A 386 -11.64 23.77 5.42
C GLU A 386 -10.68 24.89 4.96
N MET A 387 -10.86 25.35 3.71
CA MET A 387 -10.07 26.42 3.12
C MET A 387 -10.95 27.33 2.28
N ALA A 388 -10.85 28.63 2.51
CA ALA A 388 -11.53 29.61 1.66
C ALA A 388 -10.84 29.76 0.30
N PRO A 389 -11.57 29.78 -0.82
CA PRO A 389 -11.03 30.16 -2.11
C PRO A 389 -10.63 31.65 -2.12
N ASP A 390 -9.63 32.01 -2.94
CA ASP A 390 -9.21 33.41 -3.12
C ASP A 390 -10.13 34.14 -4.11
N ALA A 391 -10.79 33.42 -4.99
CA ALA A 391 -11.82 33.92 -5.89
C ALA A 391 -12.93 32.88 -6.05
N GLY A 392 -14.12 33.35 -6.43
CA GLY A 392 -15.29 32.51 -6.60
C GLY A 392 -15.96 32.10 -5.29
N HIS A 393 -16.96 31.21 -5.40
CA HIS A 393 -17.75 30.77 -4.26
C HIS A 393 -18.06 29.28 -4.30
N VAL A 394 -18.02 28.65 -3.12
CA VAL A 394 -18.51 27.29 -2.90
C VAL A 394 -19.86 27.38 -2.22
N ARG A 395 -20.91 26.82 -2.83
CA ARG A 395 -22.26 26.83 -2.27
C ARG A 395 -22.79 25.40 -2.13
N TRP A 396 -23.06 25.02 -0.90
CA TRP A 396 -23.74 23.77 -0.61
C TRP A 396 -25.25 23.94 -0.77
N GLY A 397 -25.88 22.93 -1.36
CA GLY A 397 -27.33 22.90 -1.57
C GLY A 397 -28.09 22.75 -0.26
N HIS A 398 -29.43 22.84 -0.37
CA HIS A 398 -30.34 22.71 0.76
C HIS A 398 -30.13 21.34 1.46
N GLN A 399 -30.03 21.37 2.79
CA GLN A 399 -29.82 20.18 3.65
C GLN A 399 -28.54 19.37 3.36
N ALA A 400 -27.57 19.91 2.63
CA ALA A 400 -26.29 19.26 2.48
C ALA A 400 -25.54 19.22 3.82
N GLN A 401 -25.16 18.01 4.25
CA GLN A 401 -24.33 17.73 5.43
C GLN A 401 -23.08 17.04 4.94
N VAL A 402 -21.91 17.64 5.25
CA VAL A 402 -20.61 17.22 4.69
C VAL A 402 -19.78 16.52 5.74
N GLY A 403 -19.53 15.25 5.53
CA GLY A 403 -18.53 14.48 6.26
C GLY A 403 -17.19 14.57 5.53
N TYR A 404 -16.15 15.03 6.21
CA TYR A 404 -14.81 15.19 5.64
C TYR A 404 -13.78 14.27 6.30
N LEU A 405 -13.02 13.57 5.45
CA LEU A 405 -11.83 12.81 5.82
C LEU A 405 -10.59 13.49 5.22
N PRO A 406 -9.75 14.14 6.01
CA PRO A 406 -8.53 14.79 5.52
C PRO A 406 -7.40 13.80 5.28
N GLN A 407 -6.49 14.15 4.36
CA GLN A 407 -5.25 13.40 4.10
C GLN A 407 -4.32 13.42 5.31
N ASP A 408 -4.10 14.61 5.90
CA ASP A 408 -3.35 14.75 7.14
C ASP A 408 -4.30 14.56 8.33
N GLN A 409 -4.12 13.46 9.05
CA GLN A 409 -4.93 13.06 10.17
C GLN A 409 -4.38 13.56 11.51
N ALA A 410 -3.19 14.20 11.49
CA ALA A 410 -2.58 14.75 12.70
C ALA A 410 -3.49 15.81 13.34
N GLY A 411 -3.81 15.64 14.61
CA GLY A 411 -4.66 16.55 15.37
C GLY A 411 -6.17 16.42 15.15
N VAL A 412 -6.64 15.60 14.20
CA VAL A 412 -8.09 15.33 14.03
C VAL A 412 -8.64 14.53 15.20
N ILE A 413 -7.89 13.53 15.62
CA ILE A 413 -8.20 12.72 16.81
C ILE A 413 -7.40 13.30 17.97
N ARG A 414 -8.11 13.81 18.98
CA ARG A 414 -7.45 14.39 20.17
C ARG A 414 -6.73 13.31 20.96
N PRO A 415 -5.46 13.53 21.35
CA PRO A 415 -4.77 12.64 22.28
C PRO A 415 -5.38 12.73 23.68
N GLY A 416 -5.19 11.69 24.50
CA GLY A 416 -5.60 11.70 25.91
C GLY A 416 -6.95 11.01 26.19
N THR A 417 -7.58 10.44 25.17
CA THR A 417 -8.78 9.59 25.32
C THR A 417 -8.56 8.22 24.67
N THR A 418 -9.54 7.32 24.76
CA THR A 418 -9.54 6.03 24.07
C THR A 418 -10.34 6.11 22.78
N ALA A 419 -10.19 5.13 21.87
CA ALA A 419 -10.99 5.06 20.65
C ALA A 419 -12.50 5.10 20.96
N PHE A 420 -12.94 4.37 22.00
CA PHE A 420 -14.31 4.39 22.50
C PHE A 420 -14.69 5.78 23.04
N GLY A 421 -13.85 6.35 23.94
CA GLY A 421 -14.10 7.65 24.56
C GLY A 421 -14.25 8.75 23.54
N TRP A 422 -13.36 8.76 22.52
CA TRP A 422 -13.39 9.75 21.45
C TRP A 422 -14.71 9.73 20.64
N LEU A 423 -15.18 8.54 20.21
CA LEU A 423 -16.48 8.45 19.53
C LEU A 423 -17.65 8.84 20.44
N ARG A 424 -17.56 8.50 21.74
CA ARG A 424 -18.57 8.86 22.73
C ARG A 424 -18.72 10.36 22.91
N GLU A 425 -17.60 11.11 22.89
CA GLU A 425 -17.58 12.56 22.99
C GLU A 425 -18.22 13.25 21.77
N LEU A 426 -18.20 12.61 20.59
CA LEU A 426 -18.76 13.18 19.35
C LEU A 426 -20.29 13.07 19.28
N GLU A 427 -20.91 12.08 19.93
CA GLU A 427 -22.38 11.87 19.88
C GLU A 427 -22.90 11.33 21.23
N ASP A 428 -23.41 12.24 22.05
CA ASP A 428 -23.90 11.94 23.41
C ASP A 428 -25.15 11.08 23.44
N LYS A 429 -25.93 11.04 22.34
CA LYS A 429 -27.23 10.36 22.30
C LYS A 429 -27.12 8.87 22.04
N MET A 430 -25.99 8.38 21.55
CA MET A 430 -25.81 6.96 21.30
C MET A 430 -25.54 6.17 22.61
N THR A 431 -26.02 4.95 22.63
CA THR A 431 -25.72 4.01 23.72
C THR A 431 -24.29 3.47 23.62
N ASN A 432 -23.76 2.99 24.75
CA ASN A 432 -22.44 2.34 24.75
C ASN A 432 -22.38 1.09 23.85
N GLU A 433 -23.51 0.40 23.69
CA GLU A 433 -23.64 -0.78 22.84
C GLU A 433 -23.55 -0.42 21.35
N GLU A 434 -24.20 0.66 20.92
CA GLU A 434 -24.14 1.15 19.55
C GLU A 434 -22.72 1.60 19.17
N ILE A 435 -22.03 2.35 20.03
CA ILE A 435 -20.64 2.76 19.82
C ILE A 435 -19.73 1.52 19.78
N SER A 436 -19.91 0.58 20.71
CA SER A 436 -19.16 -0.67 20.73
C SER A 436 -19.39 -1.51 19.47
N GLY A 437 -20.63 -1.54 18.99
CA GLY A 437 -21.01 -2.22 17.75
C GLY A 437 -20.39 -1.56 16.52
N LEU A 438 -20.35 -0.22 16.48
CA LEU A 438 -19.70 0.54 15.41
C LEU A 438 -18.19 0.27 15.39
N LEU A 439 -17.52 0.35 16.54
CA LEU A 439 -16.11 0.02 16.68
C LEU A 439 -15.80 -1.43 16.30
N GLY A 440 -16.66 -2.38 16.72
CA GLY A 440 -16.52 -3.79 16.34
C GLY A 440 -16.58 -4.00 14.82
N ARG A 441 -17.47 -3.29 14.11
CA ARG A 441 -17.53 -3.30 12.64
C ARG A 441 -16.24 -2.79 12.02
N MET A 442 -15.55 -1.85 12.67
CA MET A 442 -14.27 -1.28 12.24
C MET A 442 -13.05 -2.02 12.81
N LEU A 443 -13.25 -3.26 13.28
CA LEU A 443 -12.22 -4.16 13.82
C LEU A 443 -11.56 -3.68 15.11
N PHE A 444 -12.21 -2.81 15.88
CA PHE A 444 -11.83 -2.53 17.25
C PHE A 444 -12.60 -3.44 18.19
N SER A 445 -12.05 -4.63 18.51
CA SER A 445 -12.70 -5.64 19.34
C SER A 445 -12.05 -5.74 20.73
N GLY A 446 -12.81 -6.22 21.72
CA GLY A 446 -12.29 -6.47 23.06
C GLY A 446 -11.60 -5.25 23.68
N GLU A 447 -10.33 -5.41 24.05
CA GLU A 447 -9.48 -4.36 24.64
C GLU A 447 -9.09 -3.26 23.66
N GLU A 448 -9.09 -3.55 22.34
CA GLU A 448 -8.69 -2.58 21.32
C GLU A 448 -9.58 -1.34 21.30
N ARG A 449 -10.85 -1.47 21.72
CA ARG A 449 -11.76 -0.31 21.87
C ARG A 449 -11.27 0.70 22.91
N MET A 450 -10.55 0.21 23.91
CA MET A 450 -10.01 1.02 25.00
C MET A 450 -8.57 1.47 24.72
N LYS A 451 -8.04 1.19 23.53
CA LYS A 451 -6.70 1.62 23.12
C LYS A 451 -6.62 3.15 23.12
N PRO A 452 -5.57 3.72 23.75
CA PRO A 452 -5.35 5.18 23.73
C PRO A 452 -5.21 5.71 22.30
N THR A 453 -5.86 6.83 22.00
CA THR A 453 -5.83 7.44 20.66
C THR A 453 -4.43 7.82 20.20
N ALA A 454 -3.53 8.15 21.15
CA ALA A 454 -2.13 8.47 20.86
C ALA A 454 -1.29 7.26 20.38
N THR A 455 -1.77 6.03 20.57
CA THR A 455 -1.05 4.79 20.21
C THR A 455 -1.64 4.07 19.00
N LEU A 456 -2.63 4.68 18.34
CA LEU A 456 -3.24 4.12 17.14
C LEU A 456 -2.24 4.10 15.98
N SER A 457 -2.20 3.00 15.24
CA SER A 457 -1.52 2.94 13.95
C SER A 457 -2.25 3.78 12.90
N GLY A 458 -1.57 4.14 11.79
CA GLY A 458 -2.19 4.89 10.70
C GLY A 458 -3.49 4.24 10.20
N GLY A 459 -3.50 2.92 9.98
CA GLY A 459 -4.69 2.19 9.56
C GLY A 459 -5.82 2.19 10.60
N GLU A 460 -5.49 2.08 11.90
CA GLU A 460 -6.48 2.20 12.98
C GLU A 460 -7.06 3.62 13.03
N THR A 461 -6.23 4.63 12.83
CA THR A 461 -6.66 6.03 12.77
C THR A 461 -7.66 6.25 11.64
N VAL A 462 -7.36 5.79 10.41
CA VAL A 462 -8.30 5.88 9.28
C VAL A 462 -9.61 5.15 9.59
N ARG A 463 -9.54 3.91 10.10
CA ARG A 463 -10.75 3.15 10.46
C ARG A 463 -11.59 3.87 11.52
N LEU A 464 -10.97 4.52 12.50
CA LEU A 464 -11.69 5.30 13.51
C LEU A 464 -12.34 6.55 12.92
N LEU A 465 -11.68 7.23 11.96
CA LEU A 465 -12.27 8.36 11.22
C LEU A 465 -13.42 7.91 10.30
N LEU A 466 -13.31 6.75 9.65
CA LEU A 466 -14.42 6.16 8.89
C LEU A 466 -15.60 5.80 9.82
N ALA A 467 -15.33 5.30 11.03
CA ALA A 467 -16.37 5.10 12.05
C ALA A 467 -17.08 6.42 12.40
N LYS A 468 -16.36 7.53 12.52
CA LYS A 468 -16.95 8.87 12.70
C LYS A 468 -17.89 9.24 11.55
N LEU A 469 -17.48 9.03 10.28
CA LEU A 469 -18.35 9.31 9.13
C LEU A 469 -19.61 8.45 9.14
N MET A 470 -19.49 7.17 9.51
CA MET A 470 -20.65 6.27 9.67
C MET A 470 -21.57 6.70 10.83
N LEU A 471 -21.00 7.30 11.87
CA LEU A 471 -21.72 7.82 13.03
C LEU A 471 -22.62 9.01 12.67
N PHE A 472 -22.06 9.99 11.97
CA PHE A 472 -22.77 11.24 11.65
C PHE A 472 -23.86 11.07 10.59
N LYS A 473 -23.75 10.07 9.73
CA LYS A 473 -24.70 9.77 8.65
C LYS A 473 -24.95 10.98 7.75
N ASP A 474 -23.86 11.66 7.39
CA ASP A 474 -23.87 12.79 6.47
C ASP A 474 -24.33 12.35 5.07
N ASN A 475 -24.88 13.25 4.27
CA ASN A 475 -25.36 12.94 2.91
C ASN A 475 -24.39 13.36 1.80
N VAL A 476 -23.25 13.92 2.18
CA VAL A 476 -22.09 14.19 1.31
C VAL A 476 -20.83 13.70 1.99
N LEU A 477 -20.01 12.93 1.30
CA LEU A 477 -18.71 12.49 1.79
C LEU A 477 -17.61 13.13 0.93
N VAL A 478 -16.68 13.79 1.57
CA VAL A 478 -15.49 14.38 0.96
C VAL A 478 -14.28 13.67 1.55
N LEU A 479 -13.55 12.91 0.71
CA LEU A 479 -12.49 12.01 1.16
C LEU A 479 -11.18 12.37 0.46
N ASP A 480 -10.14 12.68 1.22
CA ASP A 480 -8.80 12.99 0.69
C ASP A 480 -7.83 11.84 1.00
N GLU A 481 -7.48 11.05 -0.02
CA GLU A 481 -6.63 9.86 0.03
C GLU A 481 -7.06 8.83 1.12
N PRO A 482 -8.33 8.37 1.10
CA PRO A 482 -8.87 7.50 2.15
C PRO A 482 -8.25 6.09 2.18
N THR A 483 -7.57 5.69 1.12
CA THR A 483 -6.92 4.37 0.99
C THR A 483 -5.57 4.30 1.66
N ASN A 484 -4.93 5.44 1.93
CA ASN A 484 -3.64 5.48 2.61
C ASN A 484 -3.71 4.80 3.99
N HIS A 485 -2.73 3.95 4.28
CA HIS A 485 -2.62 3.16 5.51
C HIS A 485 -3.69 2.07 5.73
N LEU A 486 -4.65 1.90 4.82
CA LEU A 486 -5.59 0.79 4.87
C LEU A 486 -4.97 -0.48 4.25
N ASP A 487 -5.31 -1.64 4.80
CA ASP A 487 -4.99 -2.91 4.13
C ASP A 487 -5.98 -3.21 3.00
N LEU A 488 -5.60 -4.16 2.13
CA LEU A 488 -6.39 -4.53 0.94
C LEU A 488 -7.84 -4.88 1.26
N GLN A 489 -8.10 -5.53 2.40
CA GLN A 489 -9.43 -5.90 2.83
C GLN A 489 -10.24 -4.66 3.26
N SER A 490 -9.60 -3.72 3.93
CA SER A 490 -10.24 -2.45 4.32
C SER A 490 -10.51 -1.55 3.12
N ILE A 491 -9.63 -1.54 2.11
CA ILE A 491 -9.84 -0.82 0.84
C ILE A 491 -11.04 -1.41 0.10
N ALA A 492 -11.09 -2.75 -0.04
CA ALA A 492 -12.22 -3.42 -0.68
C ALA A 492 -13.55 -3.13 0.05
N ALA A 493 -13.55 -3.16 1.39
CA ALA A 493 -14.73 -2.83 2.18
C ALA A 493 -15.15 -1.36 2.04
N LEU A 494 -14.17 -0.44 1.92
CA LEU A 494 -14.43 0.98 1.67
C LEU A 494 -15.05 1.18 0.28
N SER A 495 -14.50 0.55 -0.76
CA SER A 495 -15.02 0.60 -2.12
C SER A 495 -16.48 0.12 -2.18
N GLU A 496 -16.77 -1.05 -1.59
CA GLU A 496 -18.13 -1.59 -1.51
C GLU A 496 -19.07 -0.65 -0.75
N GLY A 497 -18.59 -0.06 0.37
CA GLY A 497 -19.36 0.90 1.16
C GLY A 497 -19.71 2.18 0.38
N LEU A 498 -18.74 2.70 -0.40
CA LEU A 498 -18.94 3.88 -1.25
C LEU A 498 -19.82 3.59 -2.47
N GLN A 499 -19.71 2.41 -3.08
CA GLN A 499 -20.58 1.99 -4.20
C GLN A 499 -22.05 1.96 -3.77
N ARG A 500 -22.34 1.39 -2.59
CA ARG A 500 -23.70 1.25 -2.06
C ARG A 500 -24.26 2.53 -1.44
N TYR A 501 -23.40 3.51 -1.19
CA TYR A 501 -23.84 4.77 -0.61
C TYR A 501 -24.65 5.61 -1.62
N GLU A 502 -25.86 6.00 -1.24
CA GLU A 502 -26.78 6.76 -2.10
C GLU A 502 -26.53 8.27 -2.09
N GLY A 503 -25.67 8.76 -1.19
CA GLY A 503 -25.28 10.18 -1.11
C GLY A 503 -24.23 10.57 -2.14
N THR A 504 -23.86 11.84 -2.12
CA THR A 504 -22.83 12.40 -3.01
C THR A 504 -21.44 12.15 -2.43
N VAL A 505 -20.47 11.78 -3.29
CA VAL A 505 -19.07 11.52 -2.89
C VAL A 505 -18.14 12.38 -3.73
N VAL A 506 -17.17 13.01 -3.09
CA VAL A 506 -16.00 13.60 -3.74
C VAL A 506 -14.76 12.93 -3.13
N VAL A 507 -14.00 12.21 -3.91
CA VAL A 507 -12.85 11.46 -3.43
C VAL A 507 -11.60 11.76 -4.24
N VAL A 508 -10.50 12.07 -3.53
CA VAL A 508 -9.16 12.09 -4.10
C VAL A 508 -8.52 10.74 -3.79
N THR A 509 -8.03 10.04 -4.79
CA THR A 509 -7.28 8.82 -4.58
C THR A 509 -6.39 8.50 -5.78
N HIS A 510 -5.32 7.76 -5.52
CA HIS A 510 -4.45 7.17 -6.54
C HIS A 510 -4.80 5.69 -6.80
N ASP A 511 -5.69 5.11 -6.01
CA ASP A 511 -6.15 3.74 -6.17
C ASP A 511 -7.06 3.62 -7.40
N GLN A 512 -6.53 3.02 -8.47
CA GLN A 512 -7.23 2.89 -9.74
C GLN A 512 -8.48 2.01 -9.64
N GLU A 513 -8.47 1.02 -8.75
CA GLU A 513 -9.61 0.13 -8.55
C GLU A 513 -10.77 0.88 -7.89
N LEU A 514 -10.47 1.65 -6.84
CA LEU A 514 -11.47 2.51 -6.21
C LEU A 514 -12.06 3.52 -7.21
N ILE A 515 -11.22 4.15 -8.05
CA ILE A 515 -11.69 5.11 -9.07
C ILE A 515 -12.63 4.42 -10.06
N ARG A 516 -12.30 3.23 -10.56
CA ARG A 516 -13.11 2.47 -11.52
C ARG A 516 -14.42 2.00 -10.92
N GLU A 517 -14.39 1.52 -9.68
CA GLU A 517 -15.55 0.93 -9.02
C GLU A 517 -16.54 1.97 -8.51
N VAL A 518 -16.07 3.15 -8.09
CA VAL A 518 -16.89 4.18 -7.45
C VAL A 518 -17.18 5.33 -8.39
N GLY A 519 -16.21 5.77 -9.19
CA GLY A 519 -16.28 7.02 -9.97
C GLY A 519 -17.32 6.99 -11.09
N SER A 520 -18.27 7.93 -11.05
CA SER A 520 -19.22 8.21 -12.14
C SER A 520 -18.94 9.54 -12.86
N ARG A 521 -18.01 10.34 -12.35
CA ARG A 521 -17.57 11.62 -12.87
C ARG A 521 -16.13 11.88 -12.47
N ILE A 522 -15.31 12.42 -13.36
CA ILE A 522 -13.87 12.64 -13.13
C ILE A 522 -13.57 14.15 -13.17
N TRP A 523 -12.91 14.65 -12.13
CA TRP A 523 -12.26 15.96 -12.14
C TRP A 523 -10.75 15.75 -12.31
N ALA A 524 -10.26 15.99 -13.52
CA ALA A 524 -8.84 15.83 -13.84
C ALA A 524 -8.09 17.15 -13.69
N MET A 525 -7.01 17.13 -12.90
CA MET A 525 -6.18 18.29 -12.61
C MET A 525 -4.79 18.15 -13.21
N HIS A 526 -4.37 19.20 -13.96
CA HIS A 526 -3.04 19.32 -14.53
C HIS A 526 -2.40 20.65 -14.13
N ARG A 527 -1.08 20.64 -14.02
CA ARG A 527 -0.34 21.83 -13.58
C ARG A 527 -0.48 22.95 -14.60
N GLY A 528 -1.00 24.11 -14.15
CA GLY A 528 -1.17 25.27 -15.01
C GLY A 528 -2.34 25.21 -15.98
N GLU A 529 -3.23 24.24 -15.84
CA GLU A 529 -4.46 24.09 -16.64
C GLU A 529 -5.72 24.16 -15.77
N PRO A 530 -6.86 24.57 -16.35
CA PRO A 530 -8.16 24.47 -15.67
C PRO A 530 -8.50 23.02 -15.35
N VAL A 531 -9.25 22.80 -14.26
CA VAL A 531 -9.77 21.47 -13.92
C VAL A 531 -10.69 20.99 -15.04
N LEU A 532 -10.40 19.85 -15.62
CA LEU A 532 -11.27 19.20 -16.59
C LEU A 532 -12.36 18.42 -15.88
N ASP A 533 -13.60 18.80 -16.11
CA ASP A 533 -14.79 18.13 -15.59
C ASP A 533 -15.37 17.17 -16.64
N PHE A 534 -15.18 15.87 -16.40
CA PHE A 534 -15.59 14.82 -17.33
C PHE A 534 -16.77 14.00 -16.75
N PRO A 535 -17.96 14.09 -17.33
CA PRO A 535 -19.12 13.29 -16.94
C PRO A 535 -19.02 11.88 -17.55
N GLY A 536 -18.49 10.92 -16.81
CA GLY A 536 -18.29 9.55 -17.26
C GLY A 536 -17.40 8.76 -16.32
N THR A 537 -17.24 7.47 -16.63
CA THR A 537 -16.38 6.55 -15.88
C THR A 537 -14.90 6.82 -16.15
N PHE A 538 -14.03 6.25 -15.31
CA PHE A 538 -12.59 6.39 -15.49
C PHE A 538 -12.09 5.75 -16.80
N ASP A 539 -12.66 4.61 -17.19
CA ASP A 539 -12.26 3.94 -18.43
C ASP A 539 -12.67 4.76 -19.68
N GLU A 540 -13.85 5.38 -19.68
CA GLU A 540 -14.28 6.31 -20.72
C GLU A 540 -13.39 7.58 -20.76
N PHE A 541 -12.97 8.08 -19.60
CA PHE A 541 -12.02 9.19 -19.51
C PHE A 541 -10.69 8.85 -20.15
N VAL A 542 -10.14 7.67 -19.80
CA VAL A 542 -8.88 7.15 -20.35
C VAL A 542 -8.92 6.97 -21.85
N GLU A 543 -10.07 6.53 -22.40
CA GLU A 543 -10.26 6.35 -23.84
C GLU A 543 -10.33 7.68 -24.60
N LYS A 544 -11.05 8.67 -24.05
CA LYS A 544 -11.25 9.98 -24.70
C LYS A 544 -10.09 10.95 -24.56
N HIS A 545 -9.35 10.83 -23.49
CA HIS A 545 -8.20 11.69 -23.14
C HIS A 545 -6.94 10.88 -22.92
N PRO A 546 -6.42 10.16 -23.95
CA PRO A 546 -5.27 9.26 -23.80
C PRO A 546 -4.02 10.00 -23.33
N ASP A 547 -3.82 11.26 -23.72
CA ASP A 547 -2.66 12.07 -23.31
C ASP A 547 -2.76 12.52 -21.85
N LEU A 548 -3.93 12.94 -21.41
CA LEU A 548 -4.23 13.25 -20.00
C LEU A 548 -4.31 11.99 -19.17
N ALA A 549 -4.83 10.92 -19.73
CA ALA A 549 -4.86 9.60 -19.14
C ALA A 549 -3.51 8.88 -19.21
N ALA A 550 -2.59 9.27 -20.10
CA ALA A 550 -1.21 8.80 -20.02
C ALA A 550 -0.57 9.18 -18.68
N ALA A 551 -1.01 10.27 -18.05
CA ALA A 551 -0.72 10.61 -16.68
C ALA A 551 -1.54 9.77 -15.65
N HIS A 552 -2.51 8.97 -16.11
CA HIS A 552 -3.43 8.19 -15.27
C HIS A 552 -3.63 6.74 -15.77
N ARG A 553 -2.98 6.37 -16.85
CA ARG A 553 -2.87 4.97 -17.28
C ARG A 553 -1.75 4.34 -16.49
#